data_4c20e980bdbfbdf9cddcc1defd414dfc
#
_entry.id   4c20e980bdbfbdf9cddcc1defd414dfc
#
_cell.length_a   1.000
_cell.length_b   1.000
_cell.length_c   1.000
_cell.angle_alpha   90.00
_cell.angle_beta   90.00
_cell.angle_gamma   90.00
#
_symmetry.space_group_name_H-M   'P 1'
#
loop_
_entity.id
_entity.type
_entity.pdbx_description
1 polymer ?
#
loop_
_entity_poly.entity_id
_entity_poly.type
_entity_poly.pdbx_seq_one_letter_code
_entity_poly.pdbx_strand_id
1 'polypeptide(L)'
;KKLDYIQSLGITAIWLNPVFESGWFDGGYDVIDFYKIDPRFGTNTDMVNLIKAAHQRGIKVCLDLVAGHTSTHCDWFKESANGDMNGRYADYYIWTDTISEKDKEEIALRHKDPNPQSSTRGRYVEIDAPRGKYYEKNFFECQPALNYGFAHPDPHHSWEEPVTAPGPQAVRREIRNIMSFWFDKGVDGFRVDMASSLVKNDPGKKETSKLWNEMRAWKDKYYPQCVLISEWSNPVEAIPAGFNIDFMIHFGIKGYASLFFAPNTPWGKSNANDGYGECYFDKAGKGTLKQFIDNFSDAYGKTKDLGYIAIPSANHDYQRPNIGTRNTMDQLKVTMMFFLTMPGVPFIYYGDEIGMKYQMNLPSKEGSNNRAGTRTPMQWMPGQTAGFSTCAPSQLYFPVATDNGRLTVSAQEKDKSSLLNYTRALIRLRHAAPALNNDGGWELISNVNQPYPMVYKRFSGGETYLIALNPSGRKVSVNIPHQGKGIVKLGTGKVSYKSGKAFDKIQLNGISSAIFSIK
;
A
#
# COMPACT_ATOMS: atom_id res chain seq x y z
N LYS A 1 2.48 -2.25 23.16
CA LYS A 1 1.35 -1.85 24.05
C LYS A 1 -0.03 -2.06 23.38
N LYS A 2 -0.11 -2.22 22.03
CA LYS A 2 -1.40 -2.33 21.31
C LYS A 2 -1.55 -3.64 20.53
N LEU A 3 -0.68 -4.62 20.72
CA LEU A 3 -0.76 -5.92 20.05
C LEU A 3 -2.03 -6.69 20.41
N ASP A 4 -2.53 -6.57 21.65
CA ASP A 4 -3.80 -7.21 22.06
C ASP A 4 -5.00 -6.64 21.30
N TYR A 5 -5.00 -5.33 21.05
CA TYR A 5 -6.01 -4.70 20.19
C TYR A 5 -5.94 -5.23 18.75
N ILE A 6 -4.73 -5.29 18.16
CA ILE A 6 -4.51 -5.81 16.81
C ILE A 6 -4.96 -7.28 16.72
N GLN A 7 -4.61 -8.11 17.71
CA GLN A 7 -5.08 -9.49 17.80
C GLN A 7 -6.61 -9.56 17.90
N SER A 8 -7.24 -8.69 18.71
CA SER A 8 -8.69 -8.65 18.88
C SER A 8 -9.46 -8.25 17.62
N LEU A 9 -8.80 -7.56 16.68
CA LEU A 9 -9.35 -7.31 15.35
C LEU A 9 -9.37 -8.57 14.48
N GLY A 10 -8.54 -9.58 14.79
CA GLY A 10 -8.32 -10.76 13.95
C GLY A 10 -7.23 -10.57 12.91
N ILE A 11 -6.35 -9.58 13.08
CA ILE A 11 -5.20 -9.33 12.19
C ILE A 11 -4.15 -10.41 12.41
N THR A 12 -3.62 -10.95 11.32
CA THR A 12 -2.62 -12.03 11.31
C THR A 12 -1.22 -11.58 10.93
N ALA A 13 -1.09 -10.39 10.38
CA ALA A 13 0.21 -9.78 10.05
C ALA A 13 0.14 -8.25 10.20
N ILE A 14 1.28 -7.64 10.53
CA ILE A 14 1.46 -6.19 10.49
C ILE A 14 2.62 -5.86 9.55
N TRP A 15 2.46 -4.82 8.76
CA TRP A 15 3.52 -4.17 8.02
C TRP A 15 3.81 -2.83 8.68
N LEU A 16 5.06 -2.63 9.09
CA LEU A 16 5.56 -1.39 9.64
C LEU A 16 6.18 -0.55 8.52
N ASN A 17 5.77 0.71 8.39
CA ASN A 17 6.47 1.70 7.57
C ASN A 17 7.93 1.79 8.02
N PRO A 18 8.86 2.43 7.26
CA PRO A 18 10.27 2.40 7.59
C PRO A 18 10.55 2.74 9.04
N VAL A 19 11.29 1.86 9.70
CA VAL A 19 11.66 1.97 11.12
C VAL A 19 13.16 2.08 11.31
N PHE A 20 13.93 2.05 10.21
CA PHE A 20 15.39 2.14 10.24
C PHE A 20 15.85 3.58 10.51
N GLU A 21 17.07 3.73 10.97
CA GLU A 21 17.68 5.05 11.19
C GLU A 21 17.59 5.89 9.91
N SER A 22 17.03 7.11 10.02
CA SER A 22 16.67 7.93 8.87
C SER A 22 17.05 9.39 9.07
N GLY A 23 17.22 10.09 7.95
CA GLY A 23 17.40 11.55 7.93
C GLY A 23 16.09 12.33 8.12
N TRP A 24 14.94 11.65 8.05
CA TRP A 24 13.60 12.21 8.22
C TRP A 24 13.21 13.29 7.21
N PHE A 25 13.77 13.22 6.00
CA PHE A 25 13.36 14.09 4.90
C PHE A 25 12.12 13.58 4.17
N ASP A 26 11.86 12.25 4.26
CA ASP A 26 10.70 11.59 3.65
C ASP A 26 10.07 10.55 4.60
N GLY A 27 9.78 10.96 5.83
CA GLY A 27 9.02 10.13 6.78
C GLY A 27 9.60 8.75 7.07
N GLY A 28 10.93 8.62 7.00
CA GLY A 28 11.66 7.37 7.22
C GLY A 28 12.15 6.68 5.93
N TYR A 29 11.72 7.12 4.75
CA TYR A 29 12.14 6.53 3.46
C TYR A 29 13.53 6.98 2.99
N ASP A 30 14.18 7.90 3.66
CA ASP A 30 15.58 8.28 3.43
C ASP A 30 16.47 7.62 4.50
N VAL A 31 16.76 6.33 4.32
CA VAL A 31 17.46 5.47 5.30
C VAL A 31 18.93 5.83 5.40
N ILE A 32 19.42 6.00 6.64
CA ILE A 32 20.85 6.21 6.97
C ILE A 32 21.53 4.88 7.25
N ASP A 33 20.91 4.00 8.06
CA ASP A 33 21.47 2.70 8.44
C ASP A 33 20.37 1.63 8.46
N PHE A 34 20.43 0.70 7.52
CA PHE A 34 19.48 -0.42 7.40
C PHE A 34 19.60 -1.48 8.51
N TYR A 35 20.66 -1.45 9.29
CA TYR A 35 20.94 -2.42 10.35
C TYR A 35 20.55 -1.91 11.74
N LYS A 36 20.06 -0.68 11.83
CA LYS A 36 19.65 -0.05 13.09
C LYS A 36 18.19 0.44 13.03
N ILE A 37 17.48 0.21 14.11
CA ILE A 37 16.19 0.85 14.38
C ILE A 37 16.43 2.29 14.78
N ASP A 38 15.65 3.22 14.21
CA ASP A 38 15.72 4.63 14.53
C ASP A 38 15.42 4.89 16.02
N PRO A 39 16.24 5.71 16.71
CA PRO A 39 16.03 6.03 18.12
C PRO A 39 14.66 6.58 18.48
N ARG A 40 13.92 7.16 17.51
CA ARG A 40 12.51 7.59 17.71
C ARG A 40 11.60 6.41 18.05
N PHE A 41 11.92 5.20 17.62
CA PHE A 41 11.12 3.99 17.82
C PHE A 41 11.70 3.04 18.87
N GLY A 42 12.98 3.17 19.20
CA GLY A 42 13.68 2.34 20.15
C GLY A 42 15.00 1.76 19.62
N THR A 43 15.26 0.53 19.95
CA THR A 43 16.51 -0.18 19.62
C THR A 43 16.23 -1.46 18.82
N ASN A 44 17.28 -2.09 18.27
CA ASN A 44 17.17 -3.42 17.67
C ASN A 44 16.61 -4.46 18.66
N THR A 45 16.94 -4.33 19.94
CA THR A 45 16.40 -5.20 21.00
C THR A 45 14.90 -4.99 21.17
N ASP A 46 14.43 -3.75 21.13
CA ASP A 46 12.99 -3.45 21.20
C ASP A 46 12.23 -4.02 20.00
N MET A 47 12.83 -3.97 18.80
CA MET A 47 12.25 -4.58 17.60
C MET A 47 12.15 -6.11 17.75
N VAL A 48 13.20 -6.77 18.21
CA VAL A 48 13.18 -8.22 18.47
C VAL A 48 12.11 -8.57 19.51
N ASN A 49 11.96 -7.77 20.56
CA ASN A 49 10.93 -7.96 21.58
C ASN A 49 9.51 -7.76 21.00
N LEU A 50 9.33 -6.77 20.11
CA LEU A 50 8.06 -6.57 19.38
C LEU A 50 7.72 -7.80 18.53
N ILE A 51 8.68 -8.32 17.75
CA ILE A 51 8.50 -9.49 16.90
C ILE A 51 8.09 -10.70 17.75
N LYS A 52 8.80 -11.00 18.82
CA LYS A 52 8.48 -12.09 19.75
C LYS A 52 7.08 -11.95 20.34
N ALA A 53 6.73 -10.75 20.81
CA ALA A 53 5.41 -10.47 21.38
C ALA A 53 4.27 -10.57 20.34
N ALA A 54 4.54 -10.21 19.08
CA ALA A 54 3.60 -10.39 17.97
C ALA A 54 3.41 -11.88 17.65
N HIS A 55 4.50 -12.64 17.53
CA HIS A 55 4.46 -14.07 17.26
C HIS A 55 3.69 -14.86 18.34
N GLN A 56 3.87 -14.51 19.63
CA GLN A 56 3.07 -15.08 20.73
C GLN A 56 1.56 -14.89 20.57
N ARG A 57 1.14 -13.92 19.77
CA ARG A 57 -0.27 -13.61 19.44
C ARG A 57 -0.71 -14.11 18.06
N GLY A 58 0.14 -14.88 17.39
CA GLY A 58 -0.11 -15.34 16.02
C GLY A 58 -0.02 -14.25 14.96
N ILE A 59 0.65 -13.13 15.26
CA ILE A 59 0.79 -11.98 14.36
C ILE A 59 2.19 -12.00 13.74
N LYS A 60 2.26 -12.04 12.41
CA LYS A 60 3.49 -11.91 11.62
C LYS A 60 3.93 -10.45 11.52
N VAL A 61 5.23 -10.21 11.35
CA VAL A 61 5.80 -8.85 11.27
C VAL A 61 6.57 -8.68 9.97
N CYS A 62 6.12 -7.76 9.12
CA CYS A 62 6.81 -7.34 7.90
C CYS A 62 7.39 -5.94 8.11
N LEU A 63 8.62 -5.72 7.64
CA LEU A 63 9.25 -4.40 7.61
C LEU A 63 9.17 -3.80 6.21
N ASP A 64 9.49 -2.52 6.10
CA ASP A 64 9.65 -1.84 4.82
C ASP A 64 11.11 -1.91 4.36
N LEU A 65 11.36 -2.37 3.14
CA LEU A 65 12.68 -2.41 2.52
C LEU A 65 12.78 -1.32 1.46
N VAL A 66 13.48 -0.26 1.78
CA VAL A 66 13.78 0.83 0.84
C VAL A 66 14.95 0.39 -0.04
N ALA A 67 14.68 -0.44 -1.04
CA ALA A 67 15.71 -1.07 -1.85
C ALA A 67 16.33 -0.15 -2.91
N GLY A 68 15.64 0.94 -3.29
CA GLY A 68 16.01 1.76 -4.45
C GLY A 68 17.00 2.90 -4.16
N HIS A 69 17.18 3.29 -2.90
CA HIS A 69 17.98 4.46 -2.52
C HIS A 69 18.36 4.45 -1.04
N THR A 70 19.22 5.40 -0.65
CA THR A 70 19.51 5.70 0.76
C THR A 70 19.25 7.18 1.03
N SER A 71 19.47 7.64 2.27
CA SER A 71 19.64 9.06 2.55
C SER A 71 20.98 9.57 2.03
N THR A 72 21.07 10.85 1.68
CA THR A 72 22.36 11.54 1.50
C THR A 72 23.19 11.56 2.79
N HIS A 73 22.58 11.31 3.94
CA HIS A 73 23.24 11.18 5.24
C HIS A 73 23.77 9.77 5.52
N CYS A 74 23.48 8.79 4.65
CA CYS A 74 24.02 7.44 4.75
C CYS A 74 25.55 7.47 4.56
N ASP A 75 26.26 6.71 5.38
CA ASP A 75 27.74 6.65 5.29
C ASP A 75 28.18 6.04 3.95
N TRP A 76 27.41 5.15 3.35
CA TRP A 76 27.71 4.63 2.01
C TRP A 76 27.75 5.73 0.95
N PHE A 77 26.79 6.68 1.02
CA PHE A 77 26.78 7.81 0.09
C PHE A 77 27.92 8.77 0.34
N LYS A 78 28.21 9.10 1.61
CA LYS A 78 29.31 9.98 1.97
C LYS A 78 30.68 9.42 1.54
N GLU A 79 30.90 8.11 1.75
CA GLU A 79 32.12 7.45 1.31
C GLU A 79 32.23 7.42 -0.21
N SER A 80 31.15 7.11 -0.94
CA SER A 80 31.11 7.18 -2.40
C SER A 80 31.40 8.60 -2.91
N ALA A 81 30.84 9.64 -2.29
CA ALA A 81 31.02 11.02 -2.67
C ALA A 81 32.47 11.52 -2.46
N ASN A 82 33.23 10.94 -1.53
CA ASN A 82 34.65 11.31 -1.29
C ASN A 82 35.59 10.98 -2.47
N GLY A 83 35.12 10.20 -3.46
CA GLY A 83 35.88 9.92 -4.68
C GLY A 83 36.97 8.85 -4.55
N ASP A 84 37.07 8.16 -3.41
CA ASP A 84 37.97 6.99 -3.29
C ASP A 84 37.40 5.82 -4.10
N MET A 85 37.98 5.59 -5.28
CA MET A 85 37.56 4.53 -6.19
C MET A 85 37.88 3.12 -5.69
N ASN A 86 38.72 2.97 -4.66
CA ASN A 86 39.01 1.70 -4.00
C ASN A 86 38.10 1.47 -2.77
N GLY A 87 37.30 2.46 -2.39
CA GLY A 87 36.37 2.37 -1.28
C GLY A 87 35.29 1.33 -1.51
N ARG A 88 34.82 0.71 -0.42
CA ARG A 88 33.79 -0.35 -0.48
C ARG A 88 32.52 0.11 -1.20
N TYR A 89 32.15 1.38 -1.07
CA TYR A 89 30.89 1.92 -1.55
C TYR A 89 31.07 2.80 -2.79
N ALA A 90 32.28 2.82 -3.42
CA ALA A 90 32.60 3.69 -4.55
C ALA A 90 31.54 3.65 -5.67
N ASP A 91 31.08 2.46 -6.03
CA ASP A 91 30.15 2.23 -7.14
C ASP A 91 28.73 1.87 -6.68
N TYR A 92 28.37 2.17 -5.41
CA TYR A 92 27.03 1.93 -4.90
C TYR A 92 26.00 2.92 -5.44
N TYR A 93 26.45 4.06 -6.00
CA TYR A 93 25.60 5.13 -6.53
C TYR A 93 25.99 5.49 -7.95
N ILE A 94 25.09 6.15 -8.65
CA ILE A 94 25.26 6.54 -10.05
C ILE A 94 25.73 8.00 -10.07
N TRP A 95 26.96 8.23 -10.54
CA TRP A 95 27.61 9.52 -10.63
C TRP A 95 27.95 9.90 -12.06
N THR A 96 27.88 11.19 -12.39
CA THR A 96 28.31 11.72 -13.69
C THR A 96 28.77 13.17 -13.57
N ASP A 97 29.70 13.58 -14.45
CA ASP A 97 30.11 14.99 -14.60
C ASP A 97 29.33 15.73 -15.69
N THR A 98 28.57 14.98 -16.50
CA THR A 98 27.84 15.52 -17.64
C THR A 98 26.40 15.02 -17.66
N ILE A 99 25.48 15.95 -17.92
CA ILE A 99 24.05 15.65 -18.09
C ILE A 99 23.53 16.43 -19.31
N SER A 100 22.38 15.99 -19.84
CA SER A 100 21.74 16.66 -20.97
C SER A 100 21.24 18.07 -20.62
N GLU A 101 21.07 18.93 -21.62
CA GLU A 101 20.44 20.26 -21.41
C GLU A 101 19.04 20.14 -20.82
N LYS A 102 18.27 19.12 -21.24
CA LYS A 102 16.96 18.82 -20.66
C LYS A 102 17.06 18.54 -19.16
N ASP A 103 18.05 17.76 -18.71
CA ASP A 103 18.23 17.49 -17.28
C ASP A 103 18.62 18.75 -16.50
N LYS A 104 19.42 19.64 -17.09
CA LYS A 104 19.74 20.95 -16.47
C LYS A 104 18.50 21.83 -16.35
N GLU A 105 17.63 21.84 -17.36
CA GLU A 105 16.34 22.54 -17.31
C GLU A 105 15.45 21.99 -16.20
N GLU A 106 15.38 20.67 -16.06
CA GLU A 106 14.59 20.03 -14.99
C GLU A 106 15.13 20.35 -13.58
N ILE A 107 16.45 20.41 -13.39
CA ILE A 107 17.07 20.89 -12.15
C ILE A 107 16.67 22.35 -11.88
N ALA A 108 16.78 23.21 -12.87
CA ALA A 108 16.42 24.63 -12.74
C ALA A 108 14.92 24.83 -12.43
N LEU A 109 14.05 24.01 -13.01
CA LEU A 109 12.61 24.01 -12.72
C LEU A 109 12.32 23.48 -11.31
N ARG A 110 13.05 22.45 -10.85
CA ARG A 110 12.91 21.94 -9.48
C ARG A 110 13.23 23.00 -8.43
N HIS A 111 14.28 23.78 -8.64
CA HIS A 111 14.64 24.86 -7.72
C HIS A 111 13.59 25.98 -7.63
N LYS A 112 12.66 26.05 -8.59
CA LYS A 112 11.52 26.98 -8.57
C LYS A 112 10.26 26.39 -7.91
N ASP A 113 10.27 25.12 -7.55
CA ASP A 113 9.15 24.52 -6.85
C ASP A 113 8.97 25.14 -5.46
N PRO A 114 7.73 25.26 -4.93
CA PRO A 114 7.48 25.80 -3.59
C PRO A 114 8.21 25.02 -2.47
N ASN A 115 8.43 23.72 -2.69
CA ASN A 115 9.18 22.84 -1.81
C ASN A 115 10.19 22.03 -2.64
N PRO A 116 11.31 22.63 -3.06
CA PRO A 116 12.25 21.99 -4.00
C PRO A 116 12.80 20.66 -3.46
N GLN A 117 13.07 20.57 -2.16
CA GLN A 117 13.62 19.37 -1.51
C GLN A 117 12.72 18.15 -1.59
N SER A 118 11.40 18.36 -1.67
CA SER A 118 10.39 17.29 -1.82
C SER A 118 9.78 17.25 -3.22
N SER A 119 10.45 17.85 -4.21
CA SER A 119 10.06 17.75 -5.61
C SER A 119 10.59 16.47 -6.24
N THR A 120 9.73 15.76 -6.96
CA THR A 120 10.10 14.55 -7.71
C THR A 120 10.69 14.87 -9.09
N ARG A 121 10.71 16.15 -9.48
CA ARG A 121 11.14 16.61 -10.80
C ARG A 121 12.64 16.36 -11.06
N GLY A 122 12.94 15.94 -12.28
CA GLY A 122 14.30 15.71 -12.77
C GLY A 122 14.94 14.41 -12.23
N ARG A 123 15.92 13.91 -12.97
CA ARG A 123 16.64 12.66 -12.67
C ARG A 123 17.87 12.89 -11.78
N TYR A 124 18.56 14.00 -11.97
CA TYR A 124 19.86 14.30 -11.35
C TYR A 124 19.77 15.39 -10.30
N VAL A 125 20.70 15.33 -9.36
CA VAL A 125 20.97 16.37 -8.37
C VAL A 125 22.39 16.89 -8.57
N GLU A 126 22.53 18.22 -8.64
CA GLU A 126 23.83 18.87 -8.70
C GLU A 126 24.46 18.95 -7.31
N ILE A 127 25.75 18.61 -7.23
CA ILE A 127 26.51 18.59 -5.99
C ILE A 127 27.98 18.90 -6.31
N ASP A 128 28.68 19.52 -5.37
CA ASP A 128 30.13 19.71 -5.43
C ASP A 128 30.82 18.60 -4.63
N ALA A 129 31.09 17.47 -5.29
CA ALA A 129 31.71 16.32 -4.66
C ALA A 129 32.91 15.81 -5.48
N PRO A 130 33.98 15.30 -4.84
CA PRO A 130 35.12 14.71 -5.54
C PRO A 130 34.78 13.60 -6.50
N ARG A 131 33.70 12.84 -6.25
CA ARG A 131 33.24 11.72 -7.08
C ARG A 131 32.58 12.15 -8.38
N GLY A 132 31.94 13.32 -8.44
CA GLY A 132 31.26 13.83 -9.62
C GLY A 132 30.37 15.04 -9.31
N LYS A 133 29.96 15.74 -10.37
CA LYS A 133 29.14 16.95 -10.27
C LYS A 133 27.65 16.65 -10.06
N TYR A 134 27.23 15.45 -10.45
CA TYR A 134 25.82 15.04 -10.38
C TYR A 134 25.72 13.60 -9.89
N TYR A 135 24.71 13.34 -9.04
CA TYR A 135 24.27 11.98 -8.76
C TYR A 135 22.83 11.77 -9.23
N GLU A 136 22.49 10.54 -9.59
CA GLU A 136 21.12 10.18 -9.90
C GLU A 136 20.32 10.03 -8.61
N LYS A 137 19.14 10.67 -8.53
CA LYS A 137 18.18 10.46 -7.43
C LYS A 137 17.14 9.44 -7.80
N ASN A 138 16.57 8.76 -6.79
CA ASN A 138 15.46 7.85 -7.03
C ASN A 138 14.09 8.57 -6.94
N PHE A 139 13.85 9.34 -5.89
CA PHE A 139 12.60 10.08 -5.68
C PHE A 139 12.86 11.54 -5.31
N PHE A 140 13.22 11.88 -4.06
CA PHE A 140 13.60 13.23 -3.65
C PHE A 140 15.11 13.48 -3.78
N GLU A 141 15.52 14.75 -3.67
CA GLU A 141 16.95 15.12 -3.71
C GLU A 141 17.79 14.38 -2.67
N CYS A 142 17.24 14.20 -1.47
CA CYS A 142 17.92 13.52 -0.36
C CYS A 142 18.03 11.99 -0.54
N GLN A 143 17.55 11.45 -1.67
CA GLN A 143 17.45 10.00 -1.91
C GLN A 143 18.29 9.58 -3.13
N PRO A 144 19.64 9.54 -3.01
CA PRO A 144 20.51 9.07 -4.07
C PRO A 144 20.19 7.61 -4.42
N ALA A 145 20.03 7.34 -5.71
CA ALA A 145 19.69 6.03 -6.24
C ALA A 145 20.84 5.03 -6.05
N LEU A 146 20.52 3.86 -5.51
CA LEU A 146 21.45 2.73 -5.50
C LEU A 146 21.67 2.20 -6.91
N ASN A 147 22.91 1.85 -7.23
CA ASN A 147 23.31 1.40 -8.54
C ASN A 147 23.03 -0.10 -8.75
N TYR A 148 21.88 -0.41 -9.34
CA TYR A 148 21.57 -1.78 -9.80
C TYR A 148 21.99 -2.04 -11.25
N GLY A 149 22.64 -1.05 -11.88
CA GLY A 149 23.06 -1.08 -13.28
C GLY A 149 21.95 -0.71 -14.26
N PHE A 150 22.33 -0.72 -15.50
CA PHE A 150 21.50 -0.40 -16.65
C PHE A 150 21.22 -1.66 -17.46
N ALA A 151 19.96 -1.86 -17.86
CA ALA A 151 19.61 -2.97 -18.76
C ALA A 151 20.19 -2.74 -20.16
N HIS A 152 20.18 -1.49 -20.60
CA HIS A 152 20.74 -1.05 -21.89
C HIS A 152 21.63 0.19 -21.66
N PRO A 153 22.90 0.00 -21.24
CA PRO A 153 23.83 1.12 -21.10
C PRO A 153 24.05 1.86 -22.42
N ASP A 154 24.10 3.19 -22.38
CA ASP A 154 24.50 3.97 -23.53
C ASP A 154 26.04 3.89 -23.67
N PRO A 155 26.59 3.45 -24.81
CA PRO A 155 28.04 3.34 -25.01
C PRO A 155 28.78 4.68 -24.95
N HIS A 156 28.09 5.81 -25.06
CA HIS A 156 28.65 7.16 -24.89
C HIS A 156 28.68 7.62 -23.43
N HIS A 157 28.07 6.87 -22.52
CA HIS A 157 28.00 7.17 -21.10
C HIS A 157 28.81 6.16 -20.28
N SER A 158 30.08 6.47 -20.03
CA SER A 158 31.01 5.58 -19.29
C SER A 158 30.53 5.26 -17.84
N TRP A 159 29.62 6.03 -17.32
CA TRP A 159 29.02 5.87 -15.98
C TRP A 159 27.77 4.98 -15.96
N GLU A 160 27.26 4.60 -17.12
CA GLU A 160 26.15 3.63 -17.22
C GLU A 160 26.69 2.20 -17.18
N GLU A 161 26.83 1.66 -15.99
CA GLU A 161 27.32 0.29 -15.82
C GLU A 161 26.26 -0.76 -16.18
N PRO A 162 26.62 -1.85 -16.84
CA PRO A 162 25.69 -2.96 -17.06
C PRO A 162 25.34 -3.64 -15.72
N VAL A 163 24.19 -4.30 -15.66
CA VAL A 163 23.70 -5.04 -14.48
C VAL A 163 24.69 -6.08 -13.93
N THR A 164 25.63 -6.52 -14.77
CA THR A 164 26.67 -7.52 -14.43
C THR A 164 27.94 -6.91 -13.85
N ALA A 165 28.07 -5.60 -13.84
CA ALA A 165 29.26 -4.90 -13.32
C ALA A 165 29.44 -5.15 -11.81
N PRO A 166 30.68 -5.02 -11.29
CA PRO A 166 30.98 -5.26 -9.87
C PRO A 166 30.16 -4.40 -8.89
N GLY A 167 29.95 -3.11 -9.19
CA GLY A 167 29.15 -2.18 -8.38
C GLY A 167 27.71 -2.63 -8.22
N PRO A 168 26.93 -2.79 -9.32
CA PRO A 168 25.58 -3.35 -9.27
C PRO A 168 25.47 -4.68 -8.54
N GLN A 169 26.43 -5.58 -8.73
CA GLN A 169 26.45 -6.87 -8.04
C GLN A 169 26.75 -6.71 -6.53
N ALA A 170 27.54 -5.72 -6.12
CA ALA A 170 27.78 -5.42 -4.73
C ALA A 170 26.52 -4.90 -4.03
N VAL A 171 25.77 -3.99 -4.67
CA VAL A 171 24.48 -3.50 -4.16
C VAL A 171 23.49 -4.66 -3.98
N ARG A 172 23.37 -5.57 -4.96
CA ARG A 172 22.50 -6.75 -4.87
C ARG A 172 22.87 -7.64 -3.67
N ARG A 173 24.17 -7.85 -3.42
CA ARG A 173 24.63 -8.61 -2.23
C ARG A 173 24.26 -7.91 -0.95
N GLU A 174 24.41 -6.59 -0.90
CA GLU A 174 24.11 -5.81 0.31
C GLU A 174 22.62 -5.86 0.67
N ILE A 175 21.72 -5.78 -0.30
CA ILE A 175 20.28 -5.94 -0.06
C ILE A 175 19.96 -7.33 0.49
N ARG A 176 20.63 -8.39 0.02
CA ARG A 176 20.49 -9.74 0.62
C ARG A 176 20.99 -9.78 2.05
N ASN A 177 22.10 -9.10 2.35
CA ASN A 177 22.64 -9.02 3.70
C ASN A 177 21.66 -8.35 4.67
N ILE A 178 21.05 -7.23 4.23
CA ILE A 178 20.01 -6.53 5.00
C ILE A 178 18.83 -7.46 5.28
N MET A 179 18.31 -8.14 4.26
CA MET A 179 17.21 -9.09 4.43
C MET A 179 17.58 -10.22 5.38
N SER A 180 18.77 -10.84 5.23
CA SER A 180 19.24 -11.90 6.13
C SER A 180 19.30 -11.42 7.58
N PHE A 181 19.88 -10.24 7.81
CA PHE A 181 20.04 -9.68 9.15
C PHE A 181 18.71 -9.57 9.91
N TRP A 182 17.64 -9.16 9.23
CA TRP A 182 16.33 -9.02 9.83
C TRP A 182 15.53 -10.33 9.87
N PHE A 183 15.66 -11.19 8.85
CA PHE A 183 15.07 -12.53 8.87
C PHE A 183 15.63 -13.38 10.03
N ASP A 184 16.94 -13.31 10.28
CA ASP A 184 17.58 -13.99 11.41
C ASP A 184 17.09 -13.45 12.77
N LYS A 185 16.55 -12.24 12.82
CA LYS A 185 15.90 -11.65 14.00
C LYS A 185 14.40 -11.96 14.10
N GLY A 186 13.86 -12.71 13.15
CA GLY A 186 12.48 -13.19 13.17
C GLY A 186 11.49 -12.35 12.37
N VAL A 187 11.93 -11.42 11.52
CA VAL A 187 11.04 -10.73 10.57
C VAL A 187 10.46 -11.75 9.61
N ASP A 188 9.16 -11.65 9.33
CA ASP A 188 8.42 -12.61 8.49
C ASP A 188 8.33 -12.19 7.02
N GLY A 189 8.74 -10.99 6.68
CA GLY A 189 8.71 -10.50 5.30
C GLY A 189 9.09 -9.04 5.15
N PHE A 190 9.18 -8.62 3.89
CA PHE A 190 9.40 -7.23 3.54
C PHE A 190 8.36 -6.73 2.53
N ARG A 191 7.83 -5.54 2.78
CA ARG A 191 7.27 -4.72 1.72
C ARG A 191 8.43 -3.96 1.08
N VAL A 192 8.56 -4.08 -0.23
CA VAL A 192 9.66 -3.48 -0.98
C VAL A 192 9.17 -2.21 -1.65
N ASP A 193 9.78 -1.11 -1.23
CA ASP A 193 9.52 0.22 -1.76
C ASP A 193 9.97 0.34 -3.22
N MET A 194 9.14 0.96 -4.08
CA MET A 194 9.43 1.25 -5.48
C MET A 194 10.08 0.07 -6.24
N ALA A 195 9.63 -1.15 -6.01
CA ALA A 195 10.27 -2.39 -6.44
C ALA A 195 10.50 -2.50 -7.96
N SER A 196 9.71 -1.79 -8.76
CA SER A 196 9.78 -1.79 -10.23
C SER A 196 10.88 -0.91 -10.83
N SER A 197 11.54 -0.06 -10.03
CA SER A 197 12.39 1.04 -10.53
C SER A 197 13.90 0.84 -10.32
N LEU A 198 14.34 -0.37 -9.90
CA LEU A 198 15.72 -0.59 -9.46
C LEU A 198 16.73 -0.53 -10.63
N VAL A 199 16.57 -1.40 -11.63
CA VAL A 199 17.44 -1.39 -12.81
C VAL A 199 17.04 -0.23 -13.71
N LYS A 200 18.04 0.53 -14.18
CA LYS A 200 17.83 1.70 -15.02
C LYS A 200 17.75 1.31 -16.50
N ASN A 201 17.09 2.15 -17.30
CA ASN A 201 16.89 1.91 -18.74
C ASN A 201 16.44 0.47 -19.06
N ASP A 202 15.42 -0.02 -18.31
CA ASP A 202 14.89 -1.40 -18.36
C ASP A 202 13.45 -1.40 -18.91
N PRO A 203 13.24 -1.23 -20.22
CA PRO A 203 11.90 -1.29 -20.81
C PRO A 203 11.32 -2.71 -20.66
N GLY A 204 10.07 -2.77 -20.16
CA GLY A 204 9.39 -4.05 -19.86
C GLY A 204 9.95 -4.77 -18.64
N LYS A 205 10.78 -4.10 -17.82
CA LYS A 205 11.26 -4.58 -16.50
C LYS A 205 11.93 -5.96 -16.50
N LYS A 206 12.60 -6.33 -17.59
CA LYS A 206 13.19 -7.67 -17.76
C LYS A 206 14.34 -7.93 -16.78
N GLU A 207 15.27 -6.99 -16.66
CA GLU A 207 16.41 -7.13 -15.75
C GLU A 207 16.01 -6.93 -14.28
N THR A 208 15.06 -6.05 -14.02
CA THR A 208 14.43 -5.90 -12.69
C THR A 208 13.71 -7.19 -12.27
N SER A 209 12.99 -7.84 -13.18
CA SER A 209 12.34 -9.13 -12.92
C SER A 209 13.35 -10.25 -12.67
N LYS A 210 14.46 -10.32 -13.42
CA LYS A 210 15.54 -11.29 -13.15
C LYS A 210 16.13 -11.10 -11.77
N LEU A 211 16.41 -9.83 -11.39
CA LEU A 211 16.93 -9.49 -10.06
C LEU A 211 16.00 -10.02 -8.96
N TRP A 212 14.71 -9.75 -9.04
CA TRP A 212 13.77 -10.19 -8.02
C TRP A 212 13.55 -11.71 -8.01
N ASN A 213 13.60 -12.38 -9.18
CA ASN A 213 13.58 -13.84 -9.25
C ASN A 213 14.82 -14.47 -8.56
N GLU A 214 16.00 -13.87 -8.72
CA GLU A 214 17.21 -14.28 -7.98
C GLU A 214 17.05 -14.09 -6.47
N MET A 215 16.51 -12.93 -6.04
CA MET A 215 16.21 -12.65 -4.63
C MET A 215 15.18 -13.63 -4.08
N ARG A 216 14.14 -13.93 -4.84
CA ARG A 216 13.11 -14.90 -4.48
C ARG A 216 13.69 -16.30 -4.32
N ALA A 217 14.46 -16.79 -5.28
CA ALA A 217 15.08 -18.10 -5.23
C ALA A 217 16.02 -18.23 -4.02
N TRP A 218 16.82 -17.21 -3.75
CA TRP A 218 17.66 -17.15 -2.56
C TRP A 218 16.82 -17.15 -1.27
N LYS A 219 15.79 -16.31 -1.18
CA LYS A 219 14.89 -16.23 -0.02
C LYS A 219 14.18 -17.57 0.21
N ASP A 220 13.65 -18.22 -0.83
CA ASP A 220 12.94 -19.49 -0.72
C ASP A 220 13.86 -20.63 -0.24
N LYS A 221 15.16 -20.57 -0.61
CA LYS A 221 16.14 -21.54 -0.15
C LYS A 221 16.51 -21.40 1.33
N TYR A 222 16.68 -20.17 1.82
CA TYR A 222 17.21 -19.93 3.17
C TYR A 222 16.13 -19.48 4.17
N TYR A 223 15.05 -18.85 3.70
CA TYR A 223 13.96 -18.29 4.49
C TYR A 223 12.59 -18.59 3.86
N PRO A 224 12.24 -19.90 3.67
CA PRO A 224 11.05 -20.29 2.88
C PRO A 224 9.73 -19.78 3.45
N GLN A 225 9.67 -19.53 4.78
CA GLN A 225 8.47 -19.02 5.45
C GLN A 225 8.27 -17.51 5.31
N CYS A 226 9.29 -16.78 4.84
CA CYS A 226 9.21 -15.33 4.69
C CYS A 226 8.58 -14.92 3.36
N VAL A 227 8.02 -13.70 3.30
CA VAL A 227 7.34 -13.19 2.13
C VAL A 227 7.96 -11.89 1.61
N LEU A 228 7.86 -11.67 0.29
CA LEU A 228 8.17 -10.41 -0.37
C LEU A 228 6.87 -9.82 -0.91
N ILE A 229 6.61 -8.56 -0.57
CA ILE A 229 5.44 -7.79 -0.95
C ILE A 229 5.92 -6.58 -1.76
N SER A 230 5.50 -6.44 -3.00
CA SER A 230 5.98 -5.33 -3.84
C SER A 230 5.08 -4.11 -3.77
N GLU A 231 5.70 -2.96 -3.81
CA GLU A 231 5.08 -1.75 -4.31
C GLU A 231 5.44 -1.59 -5.79
N TRP A 232 4.70 -2.30 -6.63
CA TRP A 232 4.86 -2.23 -8.08
C TRP A 232 3.57 -1.76 -8.76
N SER A 233 2.45 -2.16 -8.16
CA SER A 233 1.09 -1.89 -8.65
C SER A 233 0.84 -2.39 -10.08
N ASN A 234 1.48 -3.50 -10.41
CA ASN A 234 1.24 -4.29 -11.60
C ASN A 234 1.44 -5.77 -11.27
N PRO A 235 0.44 -6.44 -10.66
CA PRO A 235 0.56 -7.84 -10.25
C PRO A 235 0.96 -8.79 -11.37
N VAL A 236 0.58 -8.48 -12.63
CA VAL A 236 0.92 -9.30 -13.81
C VAL A 236 2.43 -9.31 -14.09
N GLU A 237 3.15 -8.25 -13.72
CA GLU A 237 4.61 -8.18 -13.81
C GLU A 237 5.28 -8.60 -12.50
N ALA A 238 4.82 -8.06 -11.37
CA ALA A 238 5.47 -8.22 -10.08
C ALA A 238 5.45 -9.66 -9.55
N ILE A 239 4.32 -10.35 -9.66
CA ILE A 239 4.19 -11.71 -9.12
C ILE A 239 5.08 -12.69 -9.90
N PRO A 240 5.08 -12.74 -11.25
CA PRO A 240 6.04 -13.54 -12.00
C PRO A 240 7.50 -13.09 -11.82
N ALA A 241 7.75 -11.82 -11.46
CA ALA A 241 9.09 -11.33 -11.14
C ALA A 241 9.63 -11.87 -9.81
N GLY A 242 8.81 -12.55 -8.97
CA GLY A 242 9.25 -13.20 -7.75
C GLY A 242 8.56 -12.73 -6.47
N PHE A 243 7.62 -11.80 -6.53
CA PHE A 243 6.88 -11.35 -5.35
C PHE A 243 5.75 -12.32 -4.97
N ASN A 244 5.53 -12.49 -3.66
CA ASN A 244 4.41 -13.28 -3.14
C ASN A 244 3.09 -12.50 -3.25
N ILE A 245 3.18 -11.18 -3.09
CA ILE A 245 2.05 -10.26 -3.05
C ILE A 245 2.44 -8.98 -3.79
N ASP A 246 1.52 -8.43 -4.58
CA ASP A 246 1.64 -7.06 -5.10
C ASP A 246 0.40 -6.23 -4.81
N PHE A 247 0.60 -4.95 -4.52
CA PHE A 247 -0.48 -4.02 -4.30
C PHE A 247 -1.12 -3.58 -5.62
N MET A 248 -2.45 -3.51 -5.65
CA MET A 248 -3.20 -2.76 -6.66
C MET A 248 -3.68 -1.46 -6.02
N ILE A 249 -3.01 -0.36 -6.33
CA ILE A 249 -3.20 0.96 -5.72
C ILE A 249 -3.40 2.06 -6.77
N HIS A 250 -3.04 3.30 -6.47
CA HIS A 250 -3.41 4.47 -7.27
C HIS A 250 -2.50 4.74 -8.49
N PHE A 251 -1.42 4.01 -8.66
CA PHE A 251 -0.54 4.06 -9.84
C PHE A 251 -0.41 2.67 -10.48
N GLY A 252 0.37 2.52 -11.53
CA GLY A 252 0.55 1.25 -12.23
C GLY A 252 -0.70 0.81 -12.98
N ILE A 253 -1.27 -0.36 -12.65
CA ILE A 253 -2.54 -0.81 -13.23
C ILE A 253 -3.69 0.06 -12.72
N LYS A 254 -4.37 0.73 -13.65
CA LYS A 254 -5.47 1.64 -13.34
C LYS A 254 -6.70 0.90 -12.81
N GLY A 255 -7.49 1.59 -11.99
CA GLY A 255 -8.79 1.10 -11.52
C GLY A 255 -9.07 1.37 -10.05
N TYR A 256 -8.08 1.30 -9.16
CA TYR A 256 -8.27 1.61 -7.75
C TYR A 256 -8.84 3.04 -7.55
N ALA A 257 -8.28 4.03 -8.24
CA ALA A 257 -8.71 5.41 -8.16
C ALA A 257 -10.20 5.58 -8.56
N SER A 258 -10.66 4.87 -9.59
CA SER A 258 -12.07 4.90 -10.03
C SER A 258 -13.06 4.39 -8.99
N LEU A 259 -12.58 3.54 -8.05
CA LEU A 259 -13.42 3.07 -6.94
C LEU A 259 -13.50 4.07 -5.79
N PHE A 260 -12.39 4.71 -5.41
CA PHE A 260 -12.26 5.36 -4.10
C PHE A 260 -11.89 6.84 -4.13
N PHE A 261 -11.23 7.35 -5.18
CA PHE A 261 -10.76 8.72 -5.17
C PHE A 261 -11.93 9.70 -5.37
N ALA A 262 -12.29 10.35 -4.27
CA ALA A 262 -13.41 11.27 -4.24
C ALA A 262 -13.09 12.55 -5.03
N PRO A 263 -14.03 13.05 -5.87
CA PRO A 263 -13.88 14.34 -6.53
C PRO A 263 -13.74 15.47 -5.49
N ASN A 264 -13.16 16.59 -5.90
CA ASN A 264 -12.90 17.76 -5.05
C ASN A 264 -11.97 17.50 -3.85
N THR A 265 -11.13 16.47 -3.95
CA THR A 265 -10.05 16.19 -3.02
C THR A 265 -8.70 16.31 -3.73
N PRO A 266 -7.56 16.41 -3.03
CA PRO A 266 -6.25 16.41 -3.69
C PRO A 266 -6.04 15.20 -4.62
N TRP A 267 -6.62 14.07 -4.28
CA TRP A 267 -6.53 12.80 -5.03
C TRP A 267 -7.55 12.72 -6.18
N GLY A 268 -8.68 13.41 -6.07
CA GLY A 268 -9.72 13.45 -7.09
C GLY A 268 -9.29 14.16 -8.38
N LYS A 269 -8.28 15.02 -8.31
CA LYS A 269 -7.68 15.65 -9.51
C LYS A 269 -7.03 14.60 -10.42
N SER A 270 -6.29 13.65 -9.84
CA SER A 270 -5.73 12.52 -10.60
C SER A 270 -6.83 11.68 -11.24
N ASN A 271 -7.92 11.44 -10.50
CA ASN A 271 -9.08 10.71 -11.00
C ASN A 271 -9.74 11.41 -12.19
N ALA A 272 -9.92 12.73 -12.11
CA ALA A 272 -10.46 13.54 -13.20
C ALA A 272 -9.54 13.56 -14.43
N ASN A 273 -8.22 13.66 -14.22
CA ASN A 273 -7.24 13.62 -15.30
C ASN A 273 -7.21 12.27 -16.02
N ASP A 274 -7.50 11.19 -15.28
CA ASP A 274 -7.62 9.85 -15.85
C ASP A 274 -9.00 9.58 -16.49
N GLY A 275 -9.93 10.53 -16.44
CA GLY A 275 -11.25 10.43 -17.03
C GLY A 275 -12.28 9.66 -16.21
N TYR A 276 -12.04 9.40 -14.92
CA TYR A 276 -12.94 8.60 -14.08
C TYR A 276 -14.17 9.38 -13.55
N GLY A 277 -14.08 10.70 -13.42
CA GLY A 277 -15.15 11.52 -12.84
C GLY A 277 -15.44 11.16 -11.38
N GLU A 278 -16.71 10.84 -11.09
CA GLU A 278 -17.16 10.39 -9.76
C GLU A 278 -16.64 8.96 -9.45
N CYS A 279 -16.17 8.73 -8.22
CA CYS A 279 -15.75 7.38 -7.82
C CYS A 279 -16.95 6.46 -7.53
N TYR A 280 -16.74 5.15 -7.68
CA TYR A 280 -17.80 4.15 -7.50
C TYR A 280 -18.40 4.18 -6.07
N PHE A 281 -17.56 4.27 -5.04
CA PHE A 281 -17.99 4.28 -3.64
C PHE A 281 -18.48 5.66 -3.17
N ASP A 282 -18.99 6.51 -4.08
CA ASP A 282 -19.68 7.75 -3.73
C ASP A 282 -21.20 7.54 -3.72
N LYS A 283 -21.88 8.20 -2.75
CA LYS A 283 -23.34 8.12 -2.61
C LYS A 283 -24.11 8.72 -3.79
N ALA A 284 -23.48 9.58 -4.61
CA ALA A 284 -24.08 10.09 -5.83
C ALA A 284 -24.43 8.99 -6.84
N GLY A 285 -23.73 7.86 -6.80
CA GLY A 285 -24.00 6.70 -7.64
C GLY A 285 -23.79 6.96 -9.12
N LYS A 286 -22.74 7.72 -9.45
CA LYS A 286 -22.35 8.10 -10.82
C LYS A 286 -21.05 7.46 -11.28
N GLY A 287 -20.30 6.77 -10.38
CA GLY A 287 -19.04 6.14 -10.69
C GLY A 287 -19.19 4.87 -11.53
N THR A 288 -18.08 4.38 -12.03
CA THR A 288 -17.99 3.18 -12.88
C THR A 288 -17.18 2.08 -12.20
N LEU A 289 -17.50 0.82 -12.53
CA LEU A 289 -16.72 -0.36 -12.15
C LEU A 289 -15.80 -0.84 -13.29
N LYS A 290 -16.06 -0.40 -14.53
CA LYS A 290 -15.53 -1.05 -15.73
C LYS A 290 -13.99 -1.16 -15.69
N GLN A 291 -13.30 -0.06 -15.44
CA GLN A 291 -11.85 -0.07 -15.49
C GLN A 291 -11.22 -0.92 -14.36
N PHE A 292 -11.78 -0.83 -13.14
CA PHE A 292 -11.32 -1.68 -12.06
C PHE A 292 -11.54 -3.16 -12.39
N ILE A 293 -12.73 -3.53 -12.83
CA ILE A 293 -13.08 -4.93 -13.10
C ILE A 293 -12.27 -5.50 -14.26
N ASP A 294 -12.14 -4.75 -15.36
CA ASP A 294 -11.36 -5.22 -16.51
C ASP A 294 -9.91 -5.52 -16.10
N ASN A 295 -9.26 -4.60 -15.40
CA ASN A 295 -7.87 -4.75 -14.98
C ASN A 295 -7.70 -5.77 -13.84
N PHE A 296 -8.61 -5.78 -12.86
CA PHE A 296 -8.55 -6.74 -11.77
C PHE A 296 -8.80 -8.17 -12.25
N SER A 297 -9.79 -8.39 -13.13
CA SER A 297 -10.10 -9.72 -13.66
C SER A 297 -8.96 -10.29 -14.48
N ASP A 298 -8.33 -9.46 -15.32
CA ASP A 298 -7.15 -9.86 -16.09
C ASP A 298 -5.98 -10.22 -15.18
N ALA A 299 -5.65 -9.34 -14.23
CA ALA A 299 -4.58 -9.58 -13.26
C ALA A 299 -4.85 -10.82 -12.39
N TYR A 300 -6.05 -10.95 -11.84
CA TYR A 300 -6.45 -12.11 -11.05
C TYR A 300 -6.36 -13.41 -11.84
N GLY A 301 -6.88 -13.43 -13.08
CA GLY A 301 -6.82 -14.60 -13.96
C GLY A 301 -5.39 -15.08 -14.23
N LYS A 302 -4.44 -14.14 -14.37
CA LYS A 302 -3.03 -14.43 -14.67
C LYS A 302 -2.19 -14.80 -13.44
N THR A 303 -2.60 -14.38 -12.24
CA THR A 303 -1.72 -14.44 -11.06
C THR A 303 -2.24 -15.30 -9.90
N LYS A 304 -3.53 -15.67 -9.90
CA LYS A 304 -4.20 -16.38 -8.77
C LYS A 304 -3.52 -17.69 -8.33
N ASP A 305 -2.78 -18.35 -9.22
CA ASP A 305 -2.07 -19.61 -8.95
C ASP A 305 -0.57 -19.38 -8.65
N LEU A 306 -0.09 -18.13 -8.68
CA LEU A 306 1.32 -17.76 -8.51
C LEU A 306 1.56 -16.92 -7.26
N GLY A 307 0.59 -16.12 -6.87
CA GLY A 307 0.68 -15.19 -5.74
C GLY A 307 -0.62 -14.40 -5.55
N TYR A 308 -0.56 -13.33 -4.77
CA TYR A 308 -1.77 -12.62 -4.35
C TYR A 308 -1.76 -11.15 -4.75
N ILE A 309 -2.93 -10.66 -5.17
CA ILE A 309 -3.20 -9.23 -5.28
C ILE A 309 -3.64 -8.71 -3.92
N ALA A 310 -3.07 -7.59 -3.49
CA ALA A 310 -3.53 -6.86 -2.31
C ALA A 310 -4.26 -5.58 -2.71
N ILE A 311 -5.47 -5.39 -2.17
CA ILE A 311 -6.24 -4.15 -2.31
C ILE A 311 -6.34 -3.53 -0.91
N PRO A 312 -5.51 -2.51 -0.59
CA PRO A 312 -5.52 -1.89 0.74
C PRO A 312 -6.68 -0.91 0.89
N SER A 313 -7.15 -0.72 2.13
CA SER A 313 -8.17 0.30 2.44
C SER A 313 -7.66 1.71 2.21
N ALA A 314 -6.43 1.96 2.59
CA ALA A 314 -5.61 3.14 2.35
C ALA A 314 -4.14 2.79 2.63
N ASN A 315 -3.26 3.78 2.50
CA ASN A 315 -1.90 3.73 3.01
C ASN A 315 -1.40 5.13 3.39
N HIS A 316 -0.11 5.24 3.69
CA HIS A 316 0.53 6.50 4.06
C HIS A 316 0.74 7.47 2.88
N ASP A 317 0.46 7.06 1.62
CA ASP A 317 0.70 7.83 0.40
C ASP A 317 -0.55 8.38 -0.26
N TYR A 318 -1.75 7.92 0.13
CA TYR A 318 -2.99 8.42 -0.44
C TYR A 318 -4.14 8.47 0.59
N GLN A 319 -5.31 8.91 0.15
CA GLN A 319 -6.45 9.20 0.99
C GLN A 319 -7.00 7.99 1.75
N ARG A 320 -7.59 8.25 2.93
CA ARG A 320 -8.41 7.29 3.66
C ARG A 320 -9.80 7.11 3.01
N PRO A 321 -10.50 5.98 3.27
CA PRO A 321 -11.89 5.82 2.85
C PRO A 321 -12.81 6.95 3.33
N ASN A 322 -12.63 7.44 4.56
CA ASN A 322 -13.40 8.55 5.12
C ASN A 322 -12.87 9.89 4.61
N ILE A 323 -13.39 10.32 3.46
CA ILE A 323 -13.04 11.59 2.82
C ILE A 323 -14.22 12.14 2.00
N GLY A 324 -14.34 13.46 1.91
CA GLY A 324 -15.34 14.15 1.08
C GLY A 324 -16.77 13.77 1.47
N THR A 325 -17.55 13.30 0.50
CA THR A 325 -18.95 12.90 0.69
C THR A 325 -19.12 11.50 1.27
N ARG A 326 -18.07 10.68 1.30
CA ARG A 326 -18.04 9.37 1.95
C ARG A 326 -17.62 9.52 3.41
N ASN A 327 -18.56 9.91 4.27
CA ASN A 327 -18.29 10.35 5.64
C ASN A 327 -19.27 9.79 6.70
N THR A 328 -20.10 8.82 6.33
CA THR A 328 -20.99 8.13 7.27
C THR A 328 -20.51 6.70 7.55
N MET A 329 -20.84 6.19 8.74
CA MET A 329 -20.45 4.82 9.12
C MET A 329 -20.99 3.77 8.17
N ASP A 330 -22.22 3.94 7.67
CA ASP A 330 -22.81 2.98 6.74
C ASP A 330 -22.08 2.97 5.38
N GLN A 331 -21.66 4.13 4.87
CA GLN A 331 -20.81 4.19 3.67
C GLN A 331 -19.47 3.46 3.89
N LEU A 332 -18.86 3.65 5.07
CA LEU A 332 -17.60 2.99 5.41
C LEU A 332 -17.77 1.48 5.62
N LYS A 333 -18.91 1.02 6.14
CA LYS A 333 -19.23 -0.42 6.23
C LYS A 333 -19.32 -1.07 4.85
N VAL A 334 -19.93 -0.37 3.88
CA VAL A 334 -19.99 -0.88 2.49
C VAL A 334 -18.60 -0.97 1.87
N THR A 335 -17.72 0.02 2.08
CA THR A 335 -16.33 -0.04 1.59
C THR A 335 -15.53 -1.13 2.30
N MET A 336 -15.68 -1.27 3.62
CA MET A 336 -14.97 -2.29 4.39
C MET A 336 -15.39 -3.72 3.98
N MET A 337 -16.67 -3.93 3.64
CA MET A 337 -17.12 -5.20 3.08
C MET A 337 -16.40 -5.51 1.77
N PHE A 338 -16.22 -4.55 0.88
CA PHE A 338 -15.45 -4.74 -0.36
C PHE A 338 -14.01 -5.18 -0.04
N PHE A 339 -13.27 -4.43 0.74
CA PHE A 339 -11.86 -4.74 1.06
C PHE A 339 -11.69 -6.14 1.66
N LEU A 340 -12.59 -6.54 2.55
CA LEU A 340 -12.48 -7.79 3.29
C LEU A 340 -13.13 -9.01 2.60
N THR A 341 -13.80 -8.82 1.47
CA THR A 341 -14.43 -9.94 0.73
C THR A 341 -13.89 -10.14 -0.68
N MET A 342 -13.08 -9.21 -1.20
CA MET A 342 -12.31 -9.47 -2.43
C MET A 342 -11.29 -10.58 -2.21
N PRO A 343 -10.93 -11.36 -3.26
CA PRO A 343 -9.88 -12.37 -3.15
C PRO A 343 -8.50 -11.72 -2.97
N GLY A 344 -7.51 -12.50 -2.59
CA GLY A 344 -6.16 -12.02 -2.29
C GLY A 344 -6.00 -11.56 -0.84
N VAL A 345 -5.00 -10.74 -0.56
CA VAL A 345 -4.64 -10.33 0.80
C VAL A 345 -5.16 -8.93 1.11
N PRO A 346 -6.13 -8.78 2.01
CA PRO A 346 -6.59 -7.44 2.41
C PRO A 346 -5.58 -6.77 3.34
N PHE A 347 -5.34 -5.48 3.11
CA PHE A 347 -4.56 -4.63 4.01
C PHE A 347 -5.48 -3.53 4.57
N ILE A 348 -5.58 -3.43 5.88
CA ILE A 348 -6.30 -2.35 6.57
C ILE A 348 -5.26 -1.37 7.09
N TYR A 349 -5.33 -0.14 6.62
CA TYR A 349 -4.49 0.93 7.13
C TYR A 349 -5.01 1.36 8.52
N TYR A 350 -4.10 1.58 9.47
CA TYR A 350 -4.49 1.89 10.85
C TYR A 350 -5.50 3.02 10.94
N GLY A 351 -6.55 2.82 11.74
CA GLY A 351 -7.61 3.79 11.94
C GLY A 351 -8.75 3.73 10.92
N ASP A 352 -8.59 3.02 9.79
CA ASP A 352 -9.69 2.85 8.84
C ASP A 352 -10.77 1.93 9.42
N GLU A 353 -10.40 1.02 10.32
CA GLU A 353 -11.33 0.14 11.06
C GLU A 353 -12.25 0.90 12.02
N ILE A 354 -11.88 2.10 12.41
CA ILE A 354 -12.73 3.02 13.20
C ILE A 354 -13.24 4.21 12.39
N GLY A 355 -12.89 4.28 11.10
CA GLY A 355 -13.33 5.33 10.19
C GLY A 355 -12.62 6.67 10.40
N MET A 356 -11.34 6.69 10.76
CA MET A 356 -10.56 7.93 10.83
C MET A 356 -10.65 8.71 9.53
N LYS A 357 -10.79 10.04 9.65
CA LYS A 357 -10.89 10.94 8.50
C LYS A 357 -9.53 11.27 7.90
N TYR A 358 -9.48 11.37 6.58
CA TYR A 358 -8.40 12.12 5.93
C TYR A 358 -8.56 13.61 6.27
N GLN A 359 -7.51 14.24 6.81
CA GLN A 359 -7.53 15.66 7.17
C GLN A 359 -6.97 16.51 6.04
N MET A 360 -7.81 17.41 5.51
CA MET A 360 -7.44 18.33 4.44
C MET A 360 -6.52 19.45 4.96
N ASN A 361 -5.65 19.95 4.07
CA ASN A 361 -4.88 21.18 4.28
C ASN A 361 -3.93 21.17 5.49
N LEU A 362 -3.44 20.00 5.89
CA LEU A 362 -2.38 19.94 6.88
C LEU A 362 -1.05 20.43 6.28
N PRO A 363 -0.21 21.09 7.09
CA PRO A 363 1.12 21.50 6.63
C PRO A 363 1.97 20.27 6.27
N SER A 364 2.78 20.40 5.22
CA SER A 364 3.76 19.37 4.90
C SER A 364 4.83 19.28 6.00
N LYS A 365 5.12 18.07 6.45
CA LYS A 365 6.24 17.75 7.33
C LYS A 365 6.98 16.56 6.73
N GLU A 366 8.31 16.60 6.75
CA GLU A 366 9.15 15.51 6.25
C GLU A 366 8.66 15.02 4.87
N GLY A 367 8.57 15.92 3.90
CA GLY A 367 8.17 15.59 2.52
C GLY A 367 6.73 15.07 2.34
N SER A 368 5.87 15.12 3.38
CA SER A 368 4.54 14.50 3.32
C SER A 368 3.59 15.13 2.30
N ASN A 369 3.69 16.42 2.01
CA ASN A 369 2.80 17.11 1.07
C ASN A 369 1.32 16.75 1.32
N ASN A 370 0.56 16.40 0.29
CA ASN A 370 -0.83 15.95 0.42
C ASN A 370 -1.00 14.66 1.24
N ARG A 371 0.08 13.90 1.49
CA ARG A 371 0.07 12.67 2.30
C ARG A 371 -0.11 12.94 3.80
N ALA A 372 0.14 14.18 4.26
CA ALA A 372 -0.01 14.57 5.67
C ALA A 372 -1.38 14.18 6.27
N GLY A 373 -2.45 14.38 5.50
CA GLY A 373 -3.83 14.14 5.96
C GLY A 373 -4.17 12.68 6.28
N THR A 374 -3.41 11.72 5.75
CA THR A 374 -3.57 10.29 6.06
C THR A 374 -2.67 9.82 7.21
N ARG A 375 -1.60 10.59 7.55
CA ARG A 375 -0.57 10.22 8.55
C ARG A 375 -0.86 10.76 9.96
N THR A 376 -2.12 11.04 10.27
CA THR A 376 -2.54 11.61 11.56
C THR A 376 -2.53 10.58 12.69
N PRO A 377 -2.41 11.01 13.98
CA PRO A 377 -2.34 10.09 15.11
C PRO A 377 -3.55 9.15 15.22
N MET A 378 -3.31 7.89 15.57
CA MET A 378 -4.39 6.92 15.86
C MET A 378 -5.26 7.39 17.04
N GLN A 379 -6.58 7.23 16.90
CA GLN A 379 -7.55 7.73 17.87
C GLN A 379 -8.03 6.60 18.80
N TRP A 380 -7.43 6.53 20.00
CA TRP A 380 -7.72 5.47 20.98
C TRP A 380 -8.90 5.78 21.89
N MET A 381 -9.01 7.04 22.36
CA MET A 381 -10.04 7.49 23.30
C MET A 381 -10.34 8.98 23.08
N PRO A 382 -11.49 9.49 23.56
CA PRO A 382 -11.76 10.91 23.53
C PRO A 382 -10.67 11.73 24.24
N GLY A 383 -10.37 12.92 23.73
CA GLY A 383 -9.37 13.83 24.29
C GLY A 383 -8.52 14.50 23.23
N GLN A 384 -7.78 15.53 23.61
CA GLN A 384 -7.04 16.38 22.68
C GLN A 384 -5.87 15.68 21.99
N THR A 385 -5.31 14.62 22.60
CA THR A 385 -4.28 13.76 22.00
C THR A 385 -4.83 12.39 21.59
N ALA A 386 -6.14 12.20 21.70
CA ALA A 386 -6.85 10.93 21.44
C ALA A 386 -6.21 9.69 22.11
N GLY A 387 -5.51 9.87 23.23
CA GLY A 387 -4.77 8.79 23.91
C GLY A 387 -3.60 8.23 23.09
N PHE A 388 -3.19 8.92 22.04
CA PHE A 388 -2.02 8.56 21.23
C PHE A 388 -0.73 8.89 21.96
N SER A 389 -0.65 10.06 22.58
CA SER A 389 0.51 10.57 23.30
C SER A 389 0.12 11.22 24.60
N THR A 390 1.07 11.33 25.51
CA THR A 390 0.96 12.08 26.77
C THR A 390 1.52 13.50 26.68
N CYS A 391 2.02 13.92 25.51
CA CYS A 391 2.51 15.28 25.28
C CYS A 391 1.37 16.30 25.25
N ALA A 392 1.71 17.59 25.32
CA ALA A 392 0.75 18.64 25.05
C ALA A 392 0.21 18.53 23.60
N PRO A 393 -1.07 18.85 23.33
CA PRO A 393 -1.67 18.74 22.00
C PRO A 393 -0.91 19.50 20.91
N SER A 394 -0.31 20.65 21.26
CA SER A 394 0.51 21.45 20.34
C SER A 394 1.84 20.80 19.94
N GLN A 395 2.27 19.77 20.67
CA GLN A 395 3.50 19.00 20.38
C GLN A 395 3.26 17.75 19.54
N LEU A 396 2.00 17.45 19.22
CA LEU A 396 1.71 16.35 18.29
C LEU A 396 2.33 16.63 16.92
N TYR A 397 2.87 15.59 16.30
CA TYR A 397 3.45 15.69 14.96
C TYR A 397 2.41 16.17 13.95
N PHE A 398 1.23 15.54 13.91
CA PHE A 398 0.02 16.03 13.26
C PHE A 398 -1.13 16.11 14.26
N PRO A 399 -2.12 16.99 14.05
CA PRO A 399 -3.25 17.12 14.94
C PRO A 399 -4.17 15.90 14.85
N VAL A 400 -4.87 15.64 15.95
CA VAL A 400 -5.99 14.68 15.98
C VAL A 400 -7.21 15.28 15.28
N ALA A 401 -7.98 14.45 14.56
CA ALA A 401 -9.22 14.93 13.96
C ALA A 401 -10.28 15.27 15.02
N THR A 402 -10.95 16.40 14.83
CA THR A 402 -12.06 16.80 15.68
C THR A 402 -13.36 16.14 15.22
N ASP A 403 -13.87 15.17 16.01
CA ASP A 403 -15.10 14.44 15.74
C ASP A 403 -15.96 14.18 16.98
N ASN A 404 -15.69 14.95 18.02
CA ASN A 404 -16.30 14.78 19.36
C ASN A 404 -16.05 13.39 19.96
N GLY A 405 -14.92 12.77 19.63
CA GLY A 405 -14.47 11.48 20.17
C GLY A 405 -15.23 10.25 19.66
N ARG A 406 -16.09 10.38 18.65
CA ARG A 406 -16.87 9.26 18.09
C ARG A 406 -16.02 8.29 17.27
N LEU A 407 -15.00 8.81 16.58
CA LEU A 407 -14.06 8.00 15.79
C LEU A 407 -12.88 7.54 16.64
N THR A 408 -13.16 6.95 17.79
CA THR A 408 -12.15 6.39 18.70
C THR A 408 -12.43 4.93 18.98
N VAL A 409 -11.38 4.18 19.26
CA VAL A 409 -11.49 2.76 19.63
C VAL A 409 -12.41 2.59 20.83
N SER A 410 -12.19 3.34 21.92
CA SER A 410 -12.95 3.18 23.16
C SER A 410 -14.44 3.50 23.03
N ALA A 411 -14.82 4.43 22.15
CA ALA A 411 -16.22 4.73 21.88
C ALA A 411 -16.88 3.59 21.08
N GLN A 412 -16.18 3.09 20.06
CA GLN A 412 -16.72 2.08 19.15
C GLN A 412 -16.70 0.66 19.70
N GLU A 413 -15.82 0.32 20.63
CA GLU A 413 -15.82 -1.00 21.28
C GLU A 413 -17.15 -1.30 22.01
N LYS A 414 -17.76 -0.29 22.60
CA LYS A 414 -19.02 -0.40 23.35
C LYS A 414 -20.26 -0.45 22.45
N ASP A 415 -20.17 0.04 21.22
CA ASP A 415 -21.26 0.06 20.27
C ASP A 415 -21.19 -1.14 19.32
N LYS A 416 -22.09 -2.11 19.52
CA LYS A 416 -22.19 -3.32 18.68
C LYS A 416 -22.45 -3.00 17.20
N SER A 417 -23.03 -1.83 16.90
CA SER A 417 -23.32 -1.38 15.54
C SER A 417 -22.18 -0.58 14.91
N SER A 418 -21.10 -0.31 15.63
CA SER A 418 -19.97 0.48 15.17
C SER A 418 -19.26 -0.12 13.96
N LEU A 419 -18.47 0.70 13.24
CA LEU A 419 -17.61 0.24 12.16
C LEU A 419 -16.54 -0.74 12.67
N LEU A 420 -15.97 -0.48 13.86
CA LEU A 420 -14.98 -1.35 14.48
C LEU A 420 -15.52 -2.78 14.68
N ASN A 421 -16.68 -2.90 15.29
CA ASN A 421 -17.29 -4.21 15.55
C ASN A 421 -17.79 -4.88 14.27
N TYR A 422 -18.22 -4.10 13.28
CA TYR A 422 -18.55 -4.59 11.95
C TYR A 422 -17.32 -5.14 11.21
N THR A 423 -16.21 -4.43 11.27
CA THR A 423 -14.91 -4.86 10.70
C THR A 423 -14.43 -6.16 11.35
N ARG A 424 -14.51 -6.26 12.69
CA ARG A 424 -14.22 -7.51 13.43
C ARG A 424 -15.10 -8.67 12.96
N ALA A 425 -16.38 -8.41 12.72
CA ALA A 425 -17.30 -9.43 12.25
C ALA A 425 -16.97 -9.91 10.83
N LEU A 426 -16.59 -8.99 9.93
CA LEU A 426 -16.13 -9.32 8.58
C LEU A 426 -14.84 -10.16 8.61
N ILE A 427 -13.86 -9.78 9.42
CA ILE A 427 -12.60 -10.52 9.55
C ILE A 427 -12.86 -11.93 10.10
N ARG A 428 -13.68 -12.06 11.16
CA ARG A 428 -14.07 -13.38 11.69
C ARG A 428 -14.75 -14.24 10.65
N LEU A 429 -15.69 -13.67 9.88
CA LEU A 429 -16.37 -14.40 8.81
C LEU A 429 -15.39 -14.84 7.73
N ARG A 430 -14.45 -13.96 7.34
CA ARG A 430 -13.42 -14.28 6.37
C ARG A 430 -12.53 -15.44 6.83
N HIS A 431 -12.12 -15.46 8.10
CA HIS A 431 -11.31 -16.55 8.67
C HIS A 431 -12.09 -17.87 8.78
N ALA A 432 -13.39 -17.80 9.07
CA ALA A 432 -14.23 -18.98 9.27
C ALA A 432 -14.72 -19.62 7.96
N ALA A 433 -14.70 -18.88 6.84
CA ALA A 433 -15.26 -19.32 5.56
C ALA A 433 -14.14 -19.47 4.50
N PRO A 434 -13.73 -20.71 4.15
CA PRO A 434 -12.72 -20.95 3.10
C PRO A 434 -12.99 -20.21 1.79
N ALA A 435 -14.25 -20.07 1.40
CA ALA A 435 -14.64 -19.33 0.21
C ALA A 435 -14.32 -17.83 0.28
N LEU A 436 -14.20 -17.24 1.47
CA LEU A 436 -13.92 -15.82 1.65
C LEU A 436 -12.44 -15.54 1.95
N ASN A 437 -11.63 -16.55 2.20
CA ASN A 437 -10.19 -16.35 2.47
C ASN A 437 -9.39 -16.01 1.20
N ASN A 438 -8.06 -15.95 1.29
CA ASN A 438 -7.19 -15.52 0.21
C ASN A 438 -7.34 -16.37 -1.06
N ASP A 439 -7.46 -17.69 -0.89
CA ASP A 439 -7.47 -18.68 -1.96
C ASP A 439 -8.88 -18.97 -2.53
N GLY A 440 -9.92 -18.38 -1.91
CA GLY A 440 -11.28 -18.55 -2.40
C GLY A 440 -11.45 -17.99 -3.82
N GLY A 441 -12.15 -18.74 -4.67
CA GLY A 441 -12.46 -18.32 -6.03
C GLY A 441 -13.32 -17.05 -6.06
N TRP A 442 -13.26 -16.34 -7.18
CA TRP A 442 -13.99 -15.10 -7.40
C TRP A 442 -14.58 -15.05 -8.82
N GLU A 443 -15.79 -14.53 -8.92
CA GLU A 443 -16.50 -14.32 -10.18
C GLU A 443 -17.43 -13.12 -10.07
N LEU A 444 -17.34 -12.18 -11.00
CA LEU A 444 -18.30 -11.08 -11.09
C LEU A 444 -19.63 -11.60 -11.66
N ILE A 445 -20.75 -11.29 -10.99
CA ILE A 445 -22.09 -11.69 -11.41
C ILE A 445 -22.87 -10.52 -12.03
N SER A 446 -22.69 -9.30 -11.51
CA SER A 446 -23.37 -8.13 -12.04
C SER A 446 -22.73 -7.61 -13.33
N ASN A 447 -23.53 -6.89 -14.13
CA ASN A 447 -23.05 -6.25 -15.36
C ASN A 447 -22.23 -5.00 -15.03
N VAL A 448 -21.01 -4.90 -15.54
CA VAL A 448 -20.13 -3.73 -15.35
C VAL A 448 -20.71 -2.42 -15.91
N ASN A 449 -21.57 -2.51 -16.94
CA ASN A 449 -22.24 -1.36 -17.51
C ASN A 449 -23.48 -0.90 -16.71
N GLN A 450 -23.90 -1.70 -15.73
CA GLN A 450 -24.92 -1.38 -14.74
C GLN A 450 -24.30 -1.53 -13.34
N PRO A 451 -23.40 -0.62 -12.93
CA PRO A 451 -22.47 -0.85 -11.84
C PRO A 451 -23.12 -0.93 -10.44
N TYR A 452 -24.40 -0.54 -10.32
CA TYR A 452 -25.12 -0.54 -9.04
C TYR A 452 -26.32 -1.50 -9.06
N PRO A 453 -26.33 -2.55 -8.22
CA PRO A 453 -25.29 -2.96 -7.26
C PRO A 453 -24.15 -3.75 -7.94
N MET A 454 -22.94 -3.69 -7.37
CA MET A 454 -21.90 -4.68 -7.65
C MET A 454 -22.27 -5.99 -6.95
N VAL A 455 -22.34 -7.08 -7.71
CA VAL A 455 -22.56 -8.42 -7.16
C VAL A 455 -21.48 -9.35 -7.69
N TYR A 456 -20.82 -10.04 -6.78
CA TYR A 456 -19.82 -11.06 -7.12
C TYR A 456 -19.96 -12.29 -6.21
N LYS A 457 -19.45 -13.39 -6.71
CA LYS A 457 -19.44 -14.68 -6.04
C LYS A 457 -18.05 -14.98 -5.48
N ARG A 458 -18.00 -15.53 -4.28
CA ARG A 458 -16.82 -16.17 -3.68
C ARG A 458 -17.17 -17.63 -3.44
N PHE A 459 -16.24 -18.55 -3.75
CA PHE A 459 -16.51 -19.97 -3.64
C PHE A 459 -15.24 -20.78 -3.33
N SER A 460 -15.41 -21.89 -2.58
CA SER A 460 -14.38 -22.88 -2.29
C SER A 460 -15.01 -24.12 -1.65
N GLY A 461 -14.57 -25.31 -2.04
CA GLY A 461 -14.91 -26.55 -1.34
C GLY A 461 -16.40 -26.83 -1.13
N GLY A 462 -17.27 -26.43 -2.05
CA GLY A 462 -18.73 -26.56 -1.94
C GLY A 462 -19.42 -25.39 -1.21
N GLU A 463 -18.67 -24.46 -0.61
CA GLU A 463 -19.23 -23.22 -0.08
C GLU A 463 -19.36 -22.16 -1.18
N THR A 464 -20.45 -21.42 -1.15
CA THR A 464 -20.67 -20.27 -2.04
C THR A 464 -21.27 -19.11 -1.25
N TYR A 465 -20.67 -17.93 -1.47
CA TYR A 465 -21.19 -16.66 -0.97
C TYR A 465 -21.39 -15.69 -2.13
N LEU A 466 -22.51 -14.97 -2.09
CA LEU A 466 -22.73 -13.79 -2.93
C LEU A 466 -22.53 -12.54 -2.09
N ILE A 467 -21.74 -11.62 -2.60
CA ILE A 467 -21.51 -10.31 -2.00
C ILE A 467 -22.22 -9.27 -2.88
N ALA A 468 -23.12 -8.49 -2.29
CA ALA A 468 -23.84 -7.44 -2.99
C ALA A 468 -23.56 -6.08 -2.31
N LEU A 469 -23.10 -5.10 -3.11
CA LEU A 469 -22.66 -3.78 -2.64
C LEU A 469 -23.42 -2.68 -3.37
N ASN A 470 -24.12 -1.83 -2.64
CA ASN A 470 -24.74 -0.60 -3.16
C ASN A 470 -24.23 0.62 -2.39
N PRO A 471 -23.13 1.25 -2.80
CA PRO A 471 -22.65 2.49 -2.17
C PRO A 471 -23.50 3.71 -2.56
N SER A 472 -24.35 3.64 -3.60
CA SER A 472 -25.18 4.76 -4.02
C SER A 472 -26.28 5.08 -3.00
N GLY A 473 -26.73 6.33 -2.95
CA GLY A 473 -27.81 6.76 -2.08
C GLY A 473 -29.22 6.30 -2.51
N ARG A 474 -29.35 5.61 -3.65
CA ARG A 474 -30.65 5.17 -4.21
C ARG A 474 -30.90 3.69 -4.00
N LYS A 475 -32.17 3.29 -3.94
CA LYS A 475 -32.57 1.91 -3.97
C LYS A 475 -32.27 1.30 -5.34
N VAL A 476 -31.66 0.11 -5.35
CA VAL A 476 -31.33 -0.64 -6.57
C VAL A 476 -31.82 -2.07 -6.48
N SER A 477 -32.02 -2.69 -7.65
CA SER A 477 -32.30 -4.14 -7.71
C SER A 477 -31.63 -4.73 -8.94
N VAL A 478 -31.23 -5.99 -8.84
CA VAL A 478 -30.64 -6.76 -9.93
C VAL A 478 -31.25 -8.16 -9.95
N ASN A 479 -31.48 -8.66 -11.17
CA ASN A 479 -31.76 -10.06 -11.40
C ASN A 479 -30.45 -10.73 -11.81
N ILE A 480 -30.07 -11.79 -11.11
CA ILE A 480 -28.89 -12.60 -11.39
C ILE A 480 -29.31 -14.01 -11.81
N PRO A 481 -28.51 -14.76 -12.57
CA PRO A 481 -28.78 -16.17 -12.82
C PRO A 481 -29.02 -16.92 -11.50
N HIS A 482 -29.91 -17.91 -11.52
CA HIS A 482 -30.26 -18.66 -10.30
C HIS A 482 -29.02 -19.28 -9.64
N GLN A 483 -28.84 -18.99 -8.35
CA GLN A 483 -27.72 -19.47 -7.55
C GLN A 483 -28.16 -20.43 -6.42
N GLY A 484 -29.44 -20.40 -6.04
CA GLY A 484 -29.97 -21.14 -4.90
C GLY A 484 -30.65 -20.23 -3.85
N LYS A 485 -30.83 -20.72 -2.65
CA LYS A 485 -31.44 -19.99 -1.53
C LYS A 485 -30.37 -19.16 -0.81
N GLY A 486 -30.48 -17.83 -0.90
CA GLY A 486 -29.58 -16.90 -0.21
C GLY A 486 -30.00 -16.63 1.23
N ILE A 487 -29.07 -16.78 2.16
CA ILE A 487 -29.23 -16.48 3.59
C ILE A 487 -28.23 -15.41 3.99
N VAL A 488 -28.71 -14.26 4.49
CA VAL A 488 -27.83 -13.16 4.95
C VAL A 488 -26.96 -13.65 6.12
N LYS A 489 -25.66 -13.52 5.98
CA LYS A 489 -24.66 -13.77 7.03
C LYS A 489 -24.21 -12.50 7.74
N LEU A 490 -24.00 -11.44 6.97
CA LEU A 490 -23.61 -10.13 7.46
C LEU A 490 -24.08 -9.07 6.46
N GLY A 491 -24.44 -7.89 6.93
CA GLY A 491 -24.86 -6.80 6.04
C GLY A 491 -25.00 -5.48 6.77
N THR A 492 -25.22 -4.42 5.99
CA THR A 492 -25.62 -3.09 6.49
C THR A 492 -26.76 -2.56 5.63
N GLY A 493 -27.65 -1.77 6.22
CA GLY A 493 -28.85 -1.25 5.57
C GLY A 493 -29.92 -2.34 5.33
N LYS A 494 -30.91 -2.02 4.49
CA LYS A 494 -31.99 -2.96 4.16
C LYS A 494 -31.68 -3.70 2.87
N VAL A 495 -31.63 -5.00 2.94
CA VAL A 495 -31.37 -5.90 1.82
C VAL A 495 -32.39 -7.04 1.76
N SER A 496 -32.67 -7.55 0.58
CA SER A 496 -33.47 -8.76 0.42
C SER A 496 -32.95 -9.60 -0.74
N TYR A 497 -33.12 -10.91 -0.59
CA TYR A 497 -32.83 -11.93 -1.59
C TYR A 497 -34.08 -12.77 -1.81
N LYS A 498 -34.51 -12.88 -3.07
CA LYS A 498 -35.63 -13.73 -3.45
C LYS A 498 -35.18 -14.70 -4.53
N SER A 499 -35.13 -15.97 -4.18
CA SER A 499 -34.81 -17.02 -5.13
C SER A 499 -35.98 -17.23 -6.11
N GLY A 500 -35.67 -17.45 -7.38
CA GLY A 500 -36.60 -17.77 -8.45
C GLY A 500 -36.14 -19.01 -9.23
N LYS A 501 -36.93 -19.45 -10.22
CA LYS A 501 -36.56 -20.66 -11.00
C LYS A 501 -35.38 -20.44 -11.94
N ALA A 502 -35.38 -19.31 -12.69
CA ALA A 502 -34.33 -18.98 -13.65
C ALA A 502 -33.43 -17.87 -13.15
N PHE A 503 -33.97 -16.92 -12.39
CA PHE A 503 -33.26 -15.77 -11.87
C PHE A 503 -33.60 -15.54 -10.41
N ASP A 504 -32.58 -15.14 -9.65
CA ASP A 504 -32.73 -14.66 -8.28
C ASP A 504 -32.75 -13.13 -8.31
N LYS A 505 -33.57 -12.51 -7.44
CA LYS A 505 -33.67 -11.05 -7.33
C LYS A 505 -33.04 -10.58 -6.04
N ILE A 506 -32.06 -9.66 -6.16
CA ILE A 506 -31.43 -8.99 -5.04
C ILE A 506 -31.89 -7.52 -5.04
N GLN A 507 -32.35 -7.02 -3.89
CA GLN A 507 -32.71 -5.62 -3.71
C GLN A 507 -31.91 -5.03 -2.55
N LEU A 508 -31.37 -3.83 -2.75
CA LEU A 508 -30.62 -3.09 -1.75
C LEU A 508 -31.16 -1.64 -1.69
N ASN A 509 -31.41 -1.16 -0.50
CA ASN A 509 -31.67 0.26 -0.29
C ASN A 509 -30.39 1.08 -0.57
N GLY A 510 -30.48 2.41 -0.54
CA GLY A 510 -29.29 3.27 -0.64
C GLY A 510 -28.31 2.98 0.50
N ILE A 511 -27.03 2.96 0.19
CA ILE A 511 -25.92 2.72 1.12
C ILE A 511 -26.16 1.44 1.91
N SER A 512 -26.18 0.32 1.21
CA SER A 512 -26.37 -1.00 1.84
C SER A 512 -25.52 -2.09 1.18
N SER A 513 -25.24 -3.14 1.93
CA SER A 513 -24.47 -4.28 1.45
C SER A 513 -24.83 -5.55 2.20
N ALA A 514 -24.61 -6.71 1.57
CA ALA A 514 -24.82 -8.00 2.24
C ALA A 514 -23.89 -9.08 1.69
N ILE A 515 -23.56 -10.02 2.57
CA ILE A 515 -22.97 -11.32 2.27
C ILE A 515 -24.08 -12.37 2.44
N PHE A 516 -24.41 -13.04 1.36
CA PHE A 516 -25.37 -14.16 1.36
C PHE A 516 -24.62 -15.49 1.25
N SER A 517 -24.87 -16.41 2.16
CA SER A 517 -24.50 -17.82 1.96
C SER A 517 -25.56 -18.46 1.05
N ILE A 518 -25.13 -19.16 0.03
CA ILE A 518 -26.00 -19.85 -0.93
C ILE A 518 -26.12 -21.33 -0.54
N LYS A 519 -27.36 -21.84 -0.55
CA LYS A 519 -27.70 -23.25 -0.25
C LYS A 519 -28.49 -23.85 -1.41
#